data_054c429b7796ae8126c767782c029c8a
#
_entry.id   054c429b7796ae8126c767782c029c8a
#
_cell.length_a   1.000
_cell.length_b   1.000
_cell.length_c   1.000
_cell.angle_alpha   90.00
_cell.angle_beta   90.00
_cell.angle_gamma   90.00
#
_symmetry.space_group_name_H-M   'P 1'
#
loop_
_entity.id
_entity.type
_entity.pdbx_description
1 polymer ?
#
loop_
_entity_poly.entity_id
_entity_poly.type
_entity_poly.pdbx_seq_one_letter_code
_entity_poly.pdbx_strand_id
1 'polypeptide(L)'
;MRRSLFLRIMDRLGEYSPYFTQRVDALNRAGFSPLQKCTAPLRLLAYGAAADTIDEWLKLARQTSSDCLDRFCEGIIDCYGEQFCRRPNVKDTQRLLAKAEERGFPGMLGSIDCMHWQWRNCPVAHAGQFTRGDIKHPTLILEAVASYDRWIWHAFFGVAGSNNDINVLNQSPLFTDVLRGEAPTVNFTVNGHEYNYGYYLADGIYPSWLVFMKGVTLPQSEKHRLFTAAQSAWRKDVECAFGVLKARFNILAVPGRSYSRRTLGLIMRACVILHNMIIDDKRDTNLENIYETVDSNVGPAIQNNAPPSLAVRIQMDNEMRDSPMYTQLPHDLIEHVWANA
;
A
#
# COMPACT_ATOMS: atom_id res chain seq x y z
N MET A 1 -3.31 11.98 13.29
CA MET A 1 -2.16 12.83 12.84
C MET A 1 -1.83 13.80 13.96
N ARG A 2 -0.55 13.95 14.31
CA ARG A 2 -0.10 14.96 15.29
C ARG A 2 -0.09 16.34 14.65
N ARG A 3 -0.16 17.38 15.50
CA ARG A 3 -0.12 18.78 15.06
C ARG A 3 1.21 19.11 14.34
N SER A 4 2.33 18.59 14.83
CA SER A 4 3.67 18.78 14.24
C SER A 4 3.74 18.26 12.80
N LEU A 5 3.26 17.03 12.57
CA LEU A 5 3.18 16.44 11.24
C LEU A 5 2.29 17.26 10.30
N PHE A 6 1.12 17.72 10.79
CA PHE A 6 0.22 18.55 10.00
C PHE A 6 0.88 19.87 9.58
N LEU A 7 1.55 20.56 10.51
CA LEU A 7 2.24 21.83 10.21
C LEU A 7 3.37 21.63 9.18
N ARG A 8 4.17 20.58 9.34
CA ARG A 8 5.22 20.20 8.36
C ARG A 8 4.64 19.95 6.96
N ILE A 9 3.49 19.29 6.85
CA ILE A 9 2.80 19.08 5.58
C ILE A 9 2.32 20.42 5.01
N MET A 10 1.72 21.28 5.82
CA MET A 10 1.19 22.58 5.39
C MET A 10 2.32 23.48 4.86
N ASP A 11 3.43 23.57 5.58
CA ASP A 11 4.60 24.37 5.21
C ASP A 11 5.20 23.86 3.89
N ARG A 12 5.40 22.55 3.77
CA ARG A 12 5.93 21.94 2.53
C ARG A 12 5.02 22.14 1.33
N LEU A 13 3.70 22.07 1.51
CA LEU A 13 2.74 22.35 0.44
C LEU A 13 2.75 23.85 0.04
N GLY A 14 2.98 24.73 1.00
CA GLY A 14 3.16 26.16 0.74
C GLY A 14 4.39 26.47 -0.13
N GLU A 15 5.49 25.73 0.07
CA GLU A 15 6.69 25.79 -0.77
C GLU A 15 6.46 25.18 -2.16
N TYR A 16 5.74 24.05 -2.21
CA TYR A 16 5.47 23.32 -3.44
C TYR A 16 4.56 24.10 -4.40
N SER A 17 3.51 24.77 -3.89
CA SER A 17 2.55 25.45 -4.75
C SER A 17 2.00 26.73 -4.13
N PRO A 18 2.03 27.84 -4.91
CA PRO A 18 1.41 29.10 -4.50
C PRO A 18 -0.09 29.00 -4.20
N TYR A 19 -0.74 27.90 -4.59
CA TYR A 19 -2.12 27.62 -4.22
C TYR A 19 -2.29 27.53 -2.70
N PHE A 20 -1.34 26.96 -2.00
CA PHE A 20 -1.39 26.77 -0.54
C PHE A 20 -0.91 28.00 0.25
N THR A 21 -0.57 29.09 -0.41
CA THR A 21 -0.28 30.37 0.25
C THR A 21 -1.54 31.25 0.32
N GLN A 22 -1.60 32.15 1.31
CA GLN A 22 -2.69 33.12 1.38
C GLN A 22 -2.46 34.23 0.35
N ARG A 23 -3.48 34.51 -0.45
CA ARG A 23 -3.46 35.59 -1.46
C ARG A 23 -4.50 36.62 -1.12
N VAL A 24 -4.30 37.82 -1.59
CA VAL A 24 -5.29 38.89 -1.53
C VAL A 24 -5.91 39.11 -2.92
N ASP A 25 -7.18 39.46 -2.95
CA ASP A 25 -7.88 39.81 -4.19
C ASP A 25 -7.55 41.25 -4.65
N ALA A 26 -8.09 41.66 -5.78
CA ALA A 26 -7.91 43.01 -6.33
C ALA A 26 -8.44 44.12 -5.41
N LEU A 27 -9.29 43.82 -4.46
CA LEU A 27 -9.83 44.72 -3.44
C LEU A 27 -9.10 44.62 -2.10
N ASN A 28 -7.92 43.98 -2.08
CA ASN A 28 -7.08 43.76 -0.91
C ASN A 28 -7.75 42.93 0.19
N ARG A 29 -8.74 42.11 -0.16
CA ARG A 29 -9.37 41.15 0.79
C ARG A 29 -8.58 39.84 0.83
N ALA A 30 -8.28 39.39 2.04
CA ALA A 30 -7.57 38.12 2.25
C ALA A 30 -8.41 36.92 1.79
N GLY A 31 -7.84 36.11 0.94
CA GLY A 31 -8.40 34.81 0.56
C GLY A 31 -8.20 33.75 1.65
N PHE A 32 -8.53 32.49 1.34
CA PHE A 32 -8.40 31.37 2.29
C PHE A 32 -6.95 31.16 2.73
N SER A 33 -6.79 30.95 4.02
CA SER A 33 -5.48 30.68 4.62
C SER A 33 -4.94 29.29 4.25
N PRO A 34 -3.62 29.06 4.33
CA PRO A 34 -3.03 27.71 4.19
C PRO A 34 -3.68 26.70 5.12
N LEU A 35 -3.98 27.11 6.35
CA LEU A 35 -4.63 26.27 7.35
C LEU A 35 -6.01 25.78 6.86
N GLN A 36 -6.85 26.65 6.32
CA GLN A 36 -8.15 26.26 5.77
C GLN A 36 -7.99 25.33 4.57
N LYS A 37 -7.08 25.65 3.64
CA LYS A 37 -6.83 24.86 2.42
C LYS A 37 -6.26 23.46 2.68
N CYS A 38 -5.52 23.26 3.78
CA CYS A 38 -5.00 21.95 4.18
C CYS A 38 -5.94 21.18 5.12
N THR A 39 -6.73 21.91 5.95
CA THR A 39 -7.68 21.28 6.87
C THR A 39 -8.88 20.68 6.13
N ALA A 40 -9.39 21.35 5.10
CA ALA A 40 -10.54 20.89 4.32
C ALA A 40 -10.30 19.50 3.71
N PRO A 41 -9.24 19.25 2.92
CA PRO A 41 -8.99 17.93 2.35
C PRO A 41 -8.75 16.85 3.42
N LEU A 42 -8.03 17.16 4.49
CA LEU A 42 -7.82 16.18 5.58
C LEU A 42 -9.14 15.79 6.26
N ARG A 43 -10.08 16.70 6.44
CA ARG A 43 -11.42 16.38 6.95
C ARG A 43 -12.21 15.54 5.96
N LEU A 44 -12.14 15.85 4.66
CA LEU A 44 -12.78 15.04 3.62
C LEU A 44 -12.22 13.62 3.60
N LEU A 45 -10.91 13.46 3.67
CA LEU A 45 -10.25 12.15 3.74
C LEU A 45 -10.62 11.40 5.03
N ALA A 46 -10.55 12.08 6.18
CA ALA A 46 -10.79 11.45 7.49
C ALA A 46 -12.25 11.04 7.70
N TYR A 47 -13.20 11.84 7.27
CA TYR A 47 -14.64 11.57 7.53
C TYR A 47 -15.37 10.92 6.35
N GLY A 48 -14.83 10.99 5.14
CA GLY A 48 -15.52 10.51 3.93
C GLY A 48 -16.82 11.26 3.65
N ALA A 49 -16.93 12.49 4.18
CA ALA A 49 -18.10 13.34 4.04
C ALA A 49 -18.19 13.95 2.62
N ALA A 50 -19.34 14.49 2.28
CA ALA A 50 -19.49 15.27 1.06
C ALA A 50 -18.84 16.66 1.23
N ALA A 51 -18.36 17.26 0.13
CA ALA A 51 -17.63 18.54 0.19
C ALA A 51 -18.46 19.70 0.77
N ASP A 52 -19.78 19.65 0.61
CA ASP A 52 -20.74 20.60 1.15
C ASP A 52 -20.87 20.57 2.68
N THR A 53 -20.54 19.47 3.33
CA THR A 53 -20.60 19.39 4.81
C THR A 53 -19.49 20.16 5.51
N ILE A 54 -18.47 20.62 4.78
CA ILE A 54 -17.34 21.39 5.32
C ILE A 54 -17.61 22.89 5.27
N ASP A 55 -18.57 23.33 4.46
CA ASP A 55 -18.89 24.73 4.21
C ASP A 55 -19.23 25.50 5.50
N GLU A 56 -20.03 24.91 6.40
CA GLU A 56 -20.40 25.55 7.66
C GLU A 56 -19.21 25.89 8.56
N TRP A 57 -18.19 25.04 8.58
CA TRP A 57 -17.06 25.16 9.50
C TRP A 57 -15.89 25.96 8.95
N LEU A 58 -15.57 25.75 7.66
CA LEU A 58 -14.40 26.35 7.03
C LEU A 58 -14.75 27.54 6.12
N LYS A 59 -16.05 27.79 5.91
CA LYS A 59 -16.57 28.81 4.99
C LYS A 59 -16.04 28.63 3.54
N LEU A 60 -15.84 27.37 3.15
CA LEU A 60 -15.35 26.98 1.83
C LEU A 60 -16.50 26.44 0.99
N ALA A 61 -16.81 27.07 -0.14
CA ALA A 61 -17.80 26.53 -1.07
C ALA A 61 -17.42 25.14 -1.54
N ARG A 62 -18.42 24.32 -1.87
CA ARG A 62 -18.26 22.91 -2.31
C ARG A 62 -17.18 22.76 -3.39
N GLN A 63 -17.18 23.61 -4.42
CA GLN A 63 -16.19 23.52 -5.51
C GLN A 63 -14.78 23.81 -4.97
N THR A 64 -14.62 24.84 -4.16
CA THR A 64 -13.33 25.16 -3.53
C THR A 64 -12.82 24.01 -2.66
N SER A 65 -13.71 23.36 -1.91
CA SER A 65 -13.34 22.20 -1.07
C SER A 65 -12.90 21.01 -1.94
N SER A 66 -13.53 20.77 -3.08
CA SER A 66 -13.14 19.73 -4.04
C SER A 66 -11.78 20.06 -4.69
N ASP A 67 -11.59 21.32 -5.12
CA ASP A 67 -10.30 21.76 -5.69
C ASP A 67 -9.16 21.66 -4.67
N CYS A 68 -9.45 21.98 -3.39
CA CYS A 68 -8.50 21.77 -2.28
C CYS A 68 -8.13 20.31 -2.14
N LEU A 69 -9.09 19.39 -2.23
CA LEU A 69 -8.83 17.95 -2.13
C LEU A 69 -7.92 17.45 -3.24
N ASP A 70 -8.24 17.78 -4.49
CA ASP A 70 -7.47 17.34 -5.65
C ASP A 70 -6.02 17.84 -5.57
N ARG A 71 -5.84 19.16 -5.37
CA ARG A 71 -4.51 19.78 -5.24
C ARG A 71 -3.72 19.31 -4.04
N PHE A 72 -4.40 19.05 -2.92
CA PHE A 72 -3.78 18.50 -1.73
C PHE A 72 -3.27 17.08 -2.00
N CYS A 73 -4.08 16.21 -2.62
CA CYS A 73 -3.66 14.86 -2.96
C CYS A 73 -2.49 14.87 -3.94
N GLU A 74 -2.51 15.70 -4.98
CA GLU A 74 -1.38 15.89 -5.90
C GLU A 74 -0.13 16.34 -5.15
N GLY A 75 -0.23 17.38 -4.32
CA GLY A 75 0.91 17.88 -3.55
C GLY A 75 1.48 16.87 -2.55
N ILE A 76 0.63 16.06 -1.88
CA ILE A 76 1.09 14.97 -1.02
C ILE A 76 1.87 13.92 -1.81
N ILE A 77 1.39 13.56 -3.01
CA ILE A 77 2.05 12.58 -3.87
C ILE A 77 3.41 13.10 -4.34
N ASP A 78 3.46 14.35 -4.82
CA ASP A 78 4.67 14.94 -5.39
C ASP A 78 5.73 15.26 -4.32
N CYS A 79 5.30 15.72 -3.14
CA CYS A 79 6.24 16.09 -2.06
C CYS A 79 6.75 14.90 -1.25
N TYR A 80 5.95 13.84 -1.12
CA TYR A 80 6.22 12.76 -0.15
C TYR A 80 6.19 11.36 -0.75
N GLY A 81 5.81 11.21 -2.03
CA GLY A 81 5.68 9.92 -2.69
C GLY A 81 6.97 9.11 -2.67
N GLU A 82 8.08 9.74 -3.04
CA GLU A 82 9.40 9.08 -3.07
C GLU A 82 9.85 8.56 -1.71
N GLN A 83 9.52 9.27 -0.64
CA GLN A 83 9.94 8.90 0.71
C GLN A 83 9.01 7.85 1.34
N PHE A 84 7.69 7.95 1.14
CA PHE A 84 6.71 7.15 1.88
C PHE A 84 6.00 6.08 1.03
N CYS A 85 6.21 6.06 -0.29
CA CYS A 85 5.76 5.00 -1.19
C CYS A 85 6.95 4.44 -1.95
N ARG A 86 7.95 3.96 -1.22
CA ARG A 86 9.19 3.40 -1.73
C ARG A 86 9.33 1.93 -1.35
N ARG A 87 10.25 1.26 -2.00
CA ARG A 87 10.69 -0.08 -1.59
C ARG A 87 11.47 -0.04 -0.28
N PRO A 88 11.55 -1.18 0.43
CA PRO A 88 12.45 -1.31 1.57
C PRO A 88 13.90 -1.05 1.15
N ASN A 89 14.59 -0.18 1.86
CA ASN A 89 16.04 -0.04 1.75
C ASN A 89 16.74 -1.12 2.58
N VAL A 90 18.08 -1.13 2.59
CA VAL A 90 18.88 -2.13 3.32
C VAL A 90 18.53 -2.17 4.81
N LYS A 91 18.40 -1.01 5.47
CA LYS A 91 18.02 -0.91 6.90
C LYS A 91 16.60 -1.45 7.14
N ASP A 92 15.66 -1.09 6.26
CA ASP A 92 14.29 -1.60 6.34
C ASP A 92 14.26 -3.13 6.17
N THR A 93 14.99 -3.65 5.18
CA THR A 93 15.07 -5.09 4.91
C THR A 93 15.64 -5.83 6.11
N GLN A 94 16.73 -5.36 6.71
CA GLN A 94 17.30 -5.95 7.93
C GLN A 94 16.29 -5.99 9.08
N ARG A 95 15.56 -4.89 9.30
CA ARG A 95 14.51 -4.81 10.33
C ARG A 95 13.35 -5.77 10.05
N LEU A 96 12.93 -5.90 8.79
CA LEU A 96 11.88 -6.82 8.40
C LEU A 96 12.31 -8.28 8.61
N LEU A 97 13.53 -8.63 8.21
CA LEU A 97 14.10 -9.98 8.37
C LEU A 97 14.25 -10.36 9.84
N ALA A 98 14.77 -9.47 10.69
CA ALA A 98 14.88 -9.72 12.12
C ALA A 98 13.51 -10.02 12.74
N LYS A 99 12.47 -9.25 12.36
CA LYS A 99 11.10 -9.50 12.84
C LYS A 99 10.48 -10.76 12.26
N ALA A 100 10.80 -11.10 11.03
CA ALA A 100 10.37 -12.33 10.38
C ALA A 100 10.94 -13.58 11.08
N GLU A 101 12.21 -13.52 11.47
CA GLU A 101 12.88 -14.59 12.23
C GLU A 101 12.24 -14.81 13.61
N GLU A 102 11.98 -13.72 14.37
CA GLU A 102 11.25 -13.79 15.64
C GLU A 102 9.87 -14.46 15.51
N ARG A 103 9.25 -14.36 14.34
CA ARG A 103 7.92 -14.92 14.04
C ARG A 103 7.98 -16.35 13.50
N GLY A 104 9.17 -16.92 13.33
CA GLY A 104 9.38 -18.27 12.78
C GLY A 104 9.25 -18.33 11.25
N PHE A 105 9.35 -17.18 10.54
CA PHE A 105 9.29 -17.11 9.08
C PHE A 105 10.53 -16.37 8.52
N PRO A 106 11.75 -16.91 8.69
CA PRO A 106 12.97 -16.32 8.16
C PRO A 106 12.82 -16.00 6.67
N GLY A 107 13.26 -14.82 6.24
CA GLY A 107 13.17 -14.38 4.84
C GLY A 107 11.85 -13.69 4.44
N MET A 108 10.84 -13.66 5.33
CA MET A 108 9.57 -12.99 5.07
C MET A 108 9.73 -11.47 5.05
N LEU A 109 9.27 -10.81 3.98
CA LEU A 109 9.29 -9.36 3.83
C LEU A 109 7.95 -8.69 4.20
N GLY A 110 6.88 -9.46 4.26
CA GLY A 110 5.53 -8.99 4.57
C GLY A 110 4.45 -9.91 4.02
N SER A 111 3.24 -9.39 3.92
CA SER A 111 2.10 -10.09 3.34
C SER A 111 1.45 -9.28 2.23
N ILE A 112 0.89 -9.98 1.25
CA ILE A 112 0.21 -9.40 0.07
C ILE A 112 -1.26 -9.79 0.08
N ASP A 113 -2.11 -8.83 -0.28
CA ASP A 113 -3.55 -9.06 -0.46
C ASP A 113 -4.18 -7.95 -1.30
N CYS A 114 -5.43 -8.16 -1.71
CA CYS A 114 -6.22 -7.20 -2.46
C CYS A 114 -7.42 -6.72 -1.65
N MET A 115 -7.71 -5.43 -1.71
CA MET A 115 -8.97 -4.91 -1.17
C MET A 115 -9.78 -4.19 -2.23
N HIS A 116 -11.12 -4.28 -2.14
CA HIS A 116 -12.06 -3.59 -2.99
C HIS A 116 -12.52 -2.27 -2.37
N TRP A 117 -12.53 -1.20 -3.18
CA TRP A 117 -13.17 0.06 -2.85
C TRP A 117 -14.36 0.28 -3.79
N GLN A 118 -15.56 0.41 -3.22
CA GLN A 118 -16.77 0.61 -3.99
C GLN A 118 -16.73 1.94 -4.74
N TRP A 119 -17.10 1.92 -6.04
CA TRP A 119 -17.18 3.11 -6.88
C TRP A 119 -18.63 3.49 -7.16
N ARG A 120 -19.21 4.39 -6.33
CA ARG A 120 -20.62 4.76 -6.38
C ARG A 120 -21.03 5.38 -7.72
N ASN A 121 -20.21 6.31 -8.22
CA ASN A 121 -20.50 7.07 -9.43
C ASN A 121 -19.76 6.50 -10.66
N CYS A 122 -19.58 5.19 -10.71
CA CYS A 122 -19.03 4.53 -11.90
C CYS A 122 -19.91 4.84 -13.11
N PRO A 123 -19.35 5.35 -14.22
CA PRO A 123 -20.11 5.57 -15.44
C PRO A 123 -20.78 4.27 -15.91
N VAL A 124 -22.04 4.37 -16.36
CA VAL A 124 -22.83 3.19 -16.79
C VAL A 124 -22.11 2.36 -17.84
N ALA A 125 -21.42 3.03 -18.79
CA ALA A 125 -20.65 2.37 -19.83
C ALA A 125 -19.51 1.46 -19.30
N HIS A 126 -19.05 1.69 -18.08
CA HIS A 126 -17.97 0.90 -17.43
C HIS A 126 -18.48 -0.03 -16.34
N ALA A 127 -19.71 0.15 -15.86
CA ALA A 127 -20.25 -0.55 -14.69
C ALA A 127 -20.08 -2.08 -14.78
N GLY A 128 -20.36 -2.68 -15.93
CA GLY A 128 -20.20 -4.13 -16.15
C GLY A 128 -18.77 -4.63 -15.94
N GLN A 129 -17.78 -3.87 -16.42
CA GLN A 129 -16.35 -4.21 -16.26
C GLN A 129 -15.89 -4.11 -14.80
N PHE A 130 -16.47 -3.20 -14.02
CA PHE A 130 -16.05 -2.95 -12.64
C PHE A 130 -16.87 -3.73 -11.61
N THR A 131 -17.92 -4.43 -12.02
CA THR A 131 -18.79 -5.20 -11.13
C THR A 131 -18.37 -6.67 -11.12
N ARG A 132 -17.99 -7.19 -9.96
CA ARG A 132 -17.75 -8.61 -9.72
C ARG A 132 -19.09 -9.33 -9.51
N GLY A 133 -19.18 -10.58 -9.95
CA GLY A 133 -20.44 -11.33 -9.94
C GLY A 133 -21.06 -11.54 -8.56
N ASP A 134 -20.25 -11.61 -7.50
CA ASP A 134 -20.65 -11.77 -6.10
C ASP A 134 -20.92 -10.41 -5.41
N ILE A 135 -20.29 -9.33 -5.89
CA ILE A 135 -20.46 -7.96 -5.39
C ILE A 135 -21.31 -7.20 -6.41
N LYS A 136 -22.55 -6.88 -6.07
CA LYS A 136 -23.51 -6.23 -6.98
C LYS A 136 -23.19 -4.75 -7.31
N HIS A 137 -22.00 -4.28 -6.99
CA HIS A 137 -21.60 -2.88 -7.16
C HIS A 137 -20.24 -2.78 -7.85
N PRO A 138 -20.03 -1.76 -8.70
CA PRO A 138 -18.73 -1.46 -9.26
C PRO A 138 -17.69 -1.21 -8.15
N THR A 139 -16.50 -1.79 -8.28
CA THR A 139 -15.39 -1.59 -7.34
C THR A 139 -14.08 -1.37 -8.10
N LEU A 140 -13.15 -0.73 -7.43
CA LEU A 140 -11.74 -0.60 -7.82
C LEU A 140 -10.90 -1.40 -6.83
N ILE A 141 -9.89 -2.10 -7.34
CA ILE A 141 -9.03 -2.95 -6.51
C ILE A 141 -7.76 -2.20 -6.14
N LEU A 142 -7.36 -2.31 -4.88
CA LEU A 142 -6.02 -2.00 -4.37
C LEU A 142 -5.34 -3.31 -4.03
N GLU A 143 -4.24 -3.64 -4.74
CA GLU A 143 -3.25 -4.62 -4.30
C GLU A 143 -2.22 -3.91 -3.43
N ALA A 144 -1.87 -4.49 -2.30
CA ALA A 144 -0.84 -3.93 -1.44
C ALA A 144 0.01 -5.02 -0.77
N VAL A 145 1.25 -4.64 -0.48
CA VAL A 145 2.15 -5.38 0.41
C VAL A 145 2.34 -4.57 1.68
N ALA A 146 2.10 -5.20 2.83
CA ALA A 146 2.32 -4.57 4.12
C ALA A 146 3.18 -5.44 5.05
N SER A 147 3.94 -4.80 5.94
CA SER A 147 4.73 -5.44 6.97
C SER A 147 4.01 -5.46 8.33
N TYR A 148 4.61 -6.14 9.30
CA TYR A 148 4.12 -6.33 10.66
C TYR A 148 3.67 -5.06 11.40
N ASP A 149 4.31 -3.94 11.09
CA ASP A 149 4.01 -2.62 11.65
C ASP A 149 2.97 -1.84 10.82
N ARG A 150 2.36 -2.50 9.84
CA ARG A 150 1.32 -1.98 8.95
C ARG A 150 1.81 -0.93 7.96
N TRP A 151 3.14 -0.80 7.77
CA TRP A 151 3.67 0.02 6.69
C TRP A 151 3.35 -0.62 5.34
N ILE A 152 2.81 0.18 4.41
CA ILE A 152 2.46 -0.26 3.07
C ILE A 152 3.65 0.02 2.15
N TRP A 153 4.36 -1.03 1.74
CA TRP A 153 5.55 -0.96 0.88
C TRP A 153 5.22 -0.90 -0.60
N HIS A 154 4.13 -1.52 -0.98
CA HIS A 154 3.63 -1.54 -2.36
C HIS A 154 2.14 -1.27 -2.34
N ALA A 155 1.68 -0.47 -3.32
CA ALA A 155 0.26 -0.17 -3.52
C ALA A 155 0.00 0.03 -5.01
N PHE A 156 -0.72 -0.90 -5.61
CA PHE A 156 -1.16 -0.83 -7.01
C PHE A 156 -2.68 -0.71 -7.06
N PHE A 157 -3.18 0.43 -7.58
CA PHE A 157 -4.61 0.76 -7.50
C PHE A 157 -5.22 1.07 -8.86
N GLY A 158 -6.50 0.73 -9.00
CA GLY A 158 -7.34 1.14 -10.13
C GLY A 158 -7.71 0.02 -11.09
N VAL A 159 -7.37 -1.23 -10.75
CA VAL A 159 -7.83 -2.41 -11.50
C VAL A 159 -9.34 -2.58 -11.30
N ALA A 160 -10.03 -3.01 -12.35
CA ALA A 160 -11.47 -3.22 -12.33
C ALA A 160 -11.88 -4.36 -11.40
N GLY A 161 -12.91 -4.14 -10.60
CA GLY A 161 -13.37 -5.05 -9.56
C GLY A 161 -13.84 -6.43 -10.01
N SER A 162 -14.08 -6.64 -11.31
CA SER A 162 -14.36 -7.98 -11.85
C SER A 162 -13.14 -8.91 -11.92
N ASN A 163 -11.92 -8.35 -11.74
CA ASN A 163 -10.70 -9.15 -11.73
C ASN A 163 -10.53 -9.88 -10.40
N ASN A 164 -9.91 -11.06 -10.44
CA ASN A 164 -9.40 -11.75 -9.26
C ASN A 164 -7.96 -11.29 -8.98
N ASP A 165 -7.43 -11.69 -7.83
CA ASP A 165 -6.10 -11.26 -7.36
C ASP A 165 -4.97 -11.68 -8.30
N ILE A 166 -5.09 -12.83 -8.99
CA ILE A 166 -4.13 -13.26 -10.02
C ILE A 166 -4.13 -12.28 -11.20
N ASN A 167 -5.30 -11.83 -11.64
CA ASN A 167 -5.42 -10.87 -12.73
C ASN A 167 -4.91 -9.48 -12.33
N VAL A 168 -5.03 -9.11 -11.06
CA VAL A 168 -4.44 -7.90 -10.50
C VAL A 168 -2.92 -8.01 -10.48
N LEU A 169 -2.40 -9.10 -9.93
CA LEU A 169 -0.98 -9.39 -9.88
C LEU A 169 -0.32 -9.34 -11.27
N ASN A 170 -0.99 -9.90 -12.29
CA ASN A 170 -0.50 -9.89 -13.69
C ASN A 170 -0.41 -8.48 -14.29
N GLN A 171 -1.08 -7.50 -13.71
CA GLN A 171 -1.04 -6.08 -14.12
C GLN A 171 -0.12 -5.26 -13.20
N SER A 172 0.21 -5.78 -12.03
CA SER A 172 1.01 -5.12 -11.01
C SER A 172 2.49 -5.05 -11.41
N PRO A 173 3.16 -3.93 -11.14
CA PRO A 173 4.61 -3.82 -11.35
C PRO A 173 5.42 -4.46 -10.22
N LEU A 174 4.80 -5.08 -9.22
CA LEU A 174 5.44 -5.58 -7.99
C LEU A 174 6.70 -6.42 -8.26
N PHE A 175 6.62 -7.33 -9.22
CA PHE A 175 7.71 -8.24 -9.54
C PHE A 175 8.53 -7.87 -10.77
N THR A 176 8.25 -6.73 -11.39
CA THR A 176 9.02 -6.27 -12.56
C THR A 176 10.53 -6.15 -12.25
N ASP A 177 10.87 -5.81 -11.02
CA ASP A 177 12.26 -5.62 -10.62
C ASP A 177 12.93 -6.91 -10.16
N VAL A 178 12.16 -7.86 -9.63
CA VAL A 178 12.67 -9.22 -9.37
C VAL A 178 13.19 -9.81 -10.67
N LEU A 179 12.44 -9.64 -11.76
CA LEU A 179 12.85 -10.08 -13.10
C LEU A 179 14.04 -9.33 -13.68
N ARG A 180 14.24 -8.07 -13.28
CA ARG A 180 15.39 -7.27 -13.70
C ARG A 180 16.64 -7.52 -12.86
N GLY A 181 16.54 -8.36 -11.82
CA GLY A 181 17.62 -8.55 -10.85
C GLY A 181 17.87 -7.33 -9.94
N GLU A 182 16.90 -6.40 -9.89
CA GLU A 182 16.97 -5.16 -9.10
C GLU A 182 16.31 -5.33 -7.71
N ALA A 183 15.85 -6.54 -7.38
CA ALA A 183 15.27 -6.83 -6.06
C ALA A 183 16.34 -6.74 -4.98
N PRO A 184 15.99 -6.28 -3.75
CA PRO A 184 16.92 -6.30 -2.63
C PRO A 184 17.44 -7.71 -2.38
N THR A 185 18.76 -7.88 -2.28
CA THR A 185 19.37 -9.14 -1.89
C THR A 185 18.99 -9.47 -0.45
N VAL A 186 18.36 -10.62 -0.27
CA VAL A 186 17.95 -11.16 1.03
C VAL A 186 18.65 -12.48 1.21
N ASN A 187 19.50 -12.60 2.25
CA ASN A 187 20.15 -13.86 2.57
C ASN A 187 19.65 -14.34 3.93
N PHE A 188 19.20 -15.57 3.99
CA PHE A 188 18.77 -16.23 5.21
C PHE A 188 18.99 -17.75 5.12
N THR A 189 19.04 -18.41 6.27
CA THR A 189 19.24 -19.86 6.35
C THR A 189 18.09 -20.49 7.11
N VAL A 190 17.52 -21.58 6.56
CA VAL A 190 16.49 -22.38 7.22
C VAL A 190 16.88 -23.85 7.11
N ASN A 191 16.89 -24.59 8.22
CA ASN A 191 17.25 -26.02 8.28
C ASN A 191 18.58 -26.36 7.60
N GLY A 192 19.56 -25.43 7.65
CA GLY A 192 20.87 -25.62 7.02
C GLY A 192 20.94 -25.32 5.52
N HIS A 193 19.82 -24.96 4.89
CA HIS A 193 19.77 -24.50 3.50
C HIS A 193 19.81 -22.98 3.41
N GLU A 194 20.62 -22.44 2.51
CA GLU A 194 20.76 -21.01 2.25
C GLU A 194 19.81 -20.56 1.15
N TYR A 195 19.16 -19.40 1.39
CA TYR A 195 18.24 -18.76 0.47
C TYR A 195 18.66 -17.31 0.24
N ASN A 196 18.57 -16.85 -1.01
CA ASN A 196 19.02 -15.52 -1.42
C ASN A 196 17.89 -14.61 -1.94
N TYR A 197 16.65 -14.93 -1.66
CA TYR A 197 15.46 -14.14 -2.06
C TYR A 197 14.45 -14.07 -0.90
N GLY A 198 13.83 -12.90 -0.74
CA GLY A 198 12.73 -12.73 0.21
C GLY A 198 11.39 -13.17 -0.37
N TYR A 199 10.43 -13.46 0.50
CA TYR A 199 9.09 -13.86 0.11
C TYR A 199 8.00 -13.11 0.87
N TYR A 200 6.78 -13.17 0.34
CA TYR A 200 5.56 -12.62 0.93
C TYR A 200 4.59 -13.73 1.31
N LEU A 201 3.90 -13.56 2.45
CA LEU A 201 2.78 -14.43 2.77
C LEU A 201 1.59 -14.07 1.90
N ALA A 202 1.02 -15.05 1.23
CA ALA A 202 -0.07 -14.87 0.28
C ALA A 202 -1.21 -15.86 0.53
N ASP A 203 -2.40 -15.55 0.03
CA ASP A 203 -3.53 -16.45 0.01
C ASP A 203 -3.33 -17.60 -1.00
N GLY A 204 -4.08 -18.68 -0.84
CA GLY A 204 -4.02 -19.87 -1.69
C GLY A 204 -4.28 -19.60 -3.17
N ILE A 205 -5.00 -18.51 -3.51
CA ILE A 205 -5.29 -18.13 -4.90
C ILE A 205 -4.04 -17.68 -5.69
N TYR A 206 -3.03 -17.10 -5.01
CA TYR A 206 -1.83 -16.63 -5.69
C TYR A 206 -1.06 -17.76 -6.37
N PRO A 207 -0.31 -17.49 -7.43
CA PRO A 207 0.45 -18.52 -8.14
C PRO A 207 1.50 -19.18 -7.24
N SER A 208 1.95 -20.35 -7.64
CA SER A 208 2.99 -21.09 -6.93
C SER A 208 4.37 -20.59 -7.35
N TRP A 209 4.71 -19.36 -6.96
CA TRP A 209 5.99 -18.72 -7.21
C TRP A 209 6.87 -18.74 -5.96
N LEU A 210 8.19 -18.73 -6.16
CA LEU A 210 9.20 -18.67 -5.08
C LEU A 210 8.96 -17.56 -4.06
N VAL A 211 8.43 -16.43 -4.54
CA VAL A 211 8.19 -15.23 -3.75
C VAL A 211 6.89 -15.28 -2.95
N PHE A 212 6.10 -16.38 -3.04
CA PHE A 212 4.86 -16.53 -2.31
C PHE A 212 4.86 -17.75 -1.40
N MET A 213 4.72 -17.51 -0.10
CA MET A 213 4.53 -18.55 0.88
C MET A 213 3.05 -18.65 1.25
N LYS A 214 2.45 -19.78 0.90
CA LYS A 214 1.03 -20.09 1.14
C LYS A 214 0.86 -21.12 2.25
N GLY A 215 -0.31 -21.14 2.88
CA GLY A 215 -0.69 -22.24 3.76
C GLY A 215 -0.83 -23.55 2.99
N VAL A 216 -0.66 -24.67 3.69
CA VAL A 216 -0.81 -26.01 3.11
C VAL A 216 -2.29 -26.28 2.83
N THR A 217 -2.61 -26.59 1.58
CA THR A 217 -3.95 -27.03 1.19
C THR A 217 -4.21 -28.43 1.72
N LEU A 218 -5.26 -28.65 2.50
CA LEU A 218 -5.60 -29.94 3.13
C LEU A 218 -4.49 -30.47 4.04
N PRO A 219 -4.18 -29.82 5.16
CA PRO A 219 -3.10 -30.23 6.06
C PRO A 219 -3.39 -31.64 6.67
N GLN A 220 -2.52 -32.60 6.37
CA GLN A 220 -2.67 -34.01 6.80
C GLN A 220 -1.96 -34.31 8.14
N SER A 221 -1.02 -33.46 8.55
CA SER A 221 -0.23 -33.60 9.77
C SER A 221 -0.40 -32.45 10.72
N GLU A 222 -0.05 -32.61 11.99
CA GLU A 222 -0.04 -31.53 12.97
C GLU A 222 0.96 -30.41 12.59
N LYS A 223 2.12 -30.78 12.04
CA LYS A 223 3.09 -29.81 11.50
C LYS A 223 2.47 -28.90 10.44
N HIS A 224 1.74 -29.49 9.48
CA HIS A 224 1.05 -28.75 8.43
C HIS A 224 -0.04 -27.83 8.98
N ARG A 225 -0.77 -28.27 10.01
CA ARG A 225 -1.80 -27.45 10.67
C ARG A 225 -1.19 -26.28 11.40
N LEU A 226 -0.12 -26.52 12.15
CA LEU A 226 0.59 -25.50 12.89
C LEU A 226 1.17 -24.42 11.94
N PHE A 227 1.89 -24.87 10.91
CA PHE A 227 2.43 -23.96 9.87
C PHE A 227 1.33 -23.13 9.22
N THR A 228 0.22 -23.76 8.79
CA THR A 228 -0.89 -23.07 8.14
C THR A 228 -1.56 -22.05 9.09
N ALA A 229 -1.71 -22.40 10.36
CA ALA A 229 -2.24 -21.48 11.38
C ALA A 229 -1.33 -20.27 11.59
N ALA A 230 -0.01 -20.50 11.72
CA ALA A 230 0.97 -19.43 11.87
C ALA A 230 1.04 -18.53 10.61
N GLN A 231 1.11 -19.14 9.42
CA GLN A 231 1.07 -18.41 8.13
C GLN A 231 -0.18 -17.54 8.00
N SER A 232 -1.36 -18.10 8.32
CA SER A 232 -2.62 -17.36 8.27
C SER A 232 -2.67 -16.23 9.30
N ALA A 233 -2.08 -16.39 10.48
CA ALA A 233 -2.01 -15.36 11.50
C ALA A 233 -1.17 -14.17 11.04
N TRP A 234 0.01 -14.42 10.47
CA TRP A 234 0.91 -13.35 10.00
C TRP A 234 0.47 -12.75 8.66
N ARG A 235 -0.20 -13.51 7.80
CA ARG A 235 -0.81 -12.98 6.57
C ARG A 235 -1.80 -11.84 6.85
N LYS A 236 -2.47 -11.87 8.00
CA LYS A 236 -3.41 -10.82 8.42
C LYS A 236 -2.77 -9.44 8.63
N ASP A 237 -1.45 -9.32 8.62
CA ASP A 237 -0.80 -8.01 8.73
C ASP A 237 -1.26 -7.03 7.65
N VAL A 238 -1.42 -7.47 6.40
CA VAL A 238 -1.93 -6.61 5.31
C VAL A 238 -3.42 -6.30 5.47
N GLU A 239 -4.23 -7.26 5.91
CA GLU A 239 -5.65 -7.04 6.23
C GLU A 239 -5.80 -6.01 7.37
N CYS A 240 -4.95 -6.11 8.41
CA CYS A 240 -4.85 -5.13 9.48
C CYS A 240 -4.42 -3.75 8.97
N ALA A 241 -3.47 -3.70 8.02
CA ALA A 241 -3.07 -2.44 7.39
C ALA A 241 -4.24 -1.80 6.64
N PHE A 242 -5.02 -2.57 5.87
CA PHE A 242 -6.25 -2.09 5.23
C PHE A 242 -7.29 -1.59 6.24
N GLY A 243 -7.48 -2.32 7.35
CA GLY A 243 -8.38 -1.92 8.43
C GLY A 243 -7.98 -0.57 9.03
N VAL A 244 -6.70 -0.40 9.36
CA VAL A 244 -6.17 0.87 9.91
C VAL A 244 -6.19 1.99 8.88
N LEU A 245 -5.90 1.72 7.60
CA LEU A 245 -6.00 2.69 6.51
C LEU A 245 -7.42 3.24 6.39
N LYS A 246 -8.44 2.37 6.36
CA LYS A 246 -9.86 2.75 6.32
C LYS A 246 -10.30 3.46 7.59
N ALA A 247 -9.84 3.04 8.77
CA ALA A 247 -10.17 3.68 10.04
C ALA A 247 -9.57 5.09 10.16
N ARG A 248 -8.40 5.34 9.56
CA ARG A 248 -7.79 6.68 9.50
C ARG A 248 -8.45 7.59 8.48
N PHE A 249 -8.80 7.02 7.33
CA PHE A 249 -9.35 7.72 6.17
C PHE A 249 -10.68 7.08 5.78
N ASN A 250 -11.75 7.49 6.47
CA ASN A 250 -13.09 6.93 6.26
C ASN A 250 -13.61 7.14 4.82
N ILE A 251 -13.00 8.03 4.04
CA ILE A 251 -13.28 8.16 2.60
C ILE A 251 -13.09 6.83 1.86
N LEU A 252 -12.17 5.97 2.32
CA LEU A 252 -11.91 4.64 1.75
C LEU A 252 -12.87 3.56 2.27
N ALA A 253 -13.59 3.83 3.36
CA ALA A 253 -14.63 2.94 3.91
C ALA A 253 -16.00 3.21 3.29
N VAL A 254 -16.25 4.45 2.83
CA VAL A 254 -17.48 4.81 2.12
C VAL A 254 -17.30 4.68 0.62
N PRO A 255 -18.38 4.49 -0.16
CA PRO A 255 -18.28 4.40 -1.62
C PRO A 255 -17.72 5.68 -2.25
N GLY A 256 -16.73 5.53 -3.11
CA GLY A 256 -16.07 6.62 -3.85
C GLY A 256 -17.06 7.38 -4.75
N ARG A 257 -17.11 8.70 -4.58
CA ARG A 257 -18.12 9.57 -5.21
C ARG A 257 -17.64 10.26 -6.49
N SER A 258 -16.33 10.24 -6.77
CA SER A 258 -15.82 10.85 -8.00
C SER A 258 -16.23 10.04 -9.22
N TYR A 259 -16.61 10.72 -10.32
CA TYR A 259 -16.78 10.10 -11.63
C TYR A 259 -15.44 9.73 -12.27
N SER A 260 -14.36 10.38 -11.87
CA SER A 260 -13.04 10.16 -12.43
C SER A 260 -12.27 9.08 -11.65
N ARG A 261 -11.86 8.02 -12.35
CA ARG A 261 -10.95 7.01 -11.82
C ARG A 261 -9.62 7.61 -11.42
N ARG A 262 -9.14 8.64 -12.16
CA ARG A 262 -7.90 9.36 -11.82
C ARG A 262 -7.99 10.01 -10.44
N THR A 263 -9.08 10.74 -10.15
CA THR A 263 -9.29 11.38 -8.84
C THR A 263 -9.34 10.35 -7.71
N LEU A 264 -10.03 9.21 -7.91
CA LEU A 264 -10.05 8.13 -6.92
C LEU A 264 -8.64 7.55 -6.71
N GLY A 265 -7.83 7.44 -7.76
CA GLY A 265 -6.43 7.04 -7.68
C GLY A 265 -5.57 8.03 -6.88
N LEU A 266 -5.74 9.35 -7.10
CA LEU A 266 -5.04 10.38 -6.32
C LEU A 266 -5.39 10.28 -4.83
N ILE A 267 -6.68 10.13 -4.51
CA ILE A 267 -7.15 9.97 -3.12
C ILE A 267 -6.54 8.74 -2.47
N MET A 268 -6.58 7.59 -3.15
CA MET A 268 -6.01 6.35 -2.61
C MET A 268 -4.52 6.49 -2.33
N ARG A 269 -3.76 7.00 -3.30
CA ARG A 269 -2.30 7.21 -3.16
C ARG A 269 -1.96 8.17 -2.03
N ALA A 270 -2.65 9.31 -1.94
CA ALA A 270 -2.46 10.27 -0.86
C ALA A 270 -2.77 9.64 0.51
N CYS A 271 -3.83 8.84 0.63
CA CYS A 271 -4.17 8.12 1.87
C CYS A 271 -3.08 7.12 2.28
N VAL A 272 -2.50 6.37 1.33
CA VAL A 272 -1.38 5.43 1.60
C VAL A 272 -0.15 6.19 2.08
N ILE A 273 0.23 7.28 1.41
CA ILE A 273 1.37 8.12 1.80
C ILE A 273 1.17 8.69 3.21
N LEU A 274 0.03 9.32 3.46
CA LEU A 274 -0.31 9.87 4.78
C LEU A 274 -0.38 8.79 5.87
N HIS A 275 -0.82 7.58 5.52
CA HIS A 275 -0.82 6.44 6.44
C HIS A 275 0.61 6.08 6.85
N ASN A 276 1.53 5.95 5.90
CA ASN A 276 2.94 5.66 6.18
C ASN A 276 3.62 6.79 6.95
N MET A 277 3.35 8.06 6.60
CA MET A 277 3.83 9.23 7.36
C MET A 277 3.38 9.21 8.83
N ILE A 278 2.15 8.79 9.11
CA ILE A 278 1.63 8.68 10.48
C ILE A 278 2.29 7.52 11.23
N ILE A 279 2.65 6.43 10.55
CA ILE A 279 3.40 5.32 11.16
C ILE A 279 4.81 5.78 11.52
N ASP A 280 5.48 6.46 10.60
CA ASP A 280 6.81 7.00 10.78
C ASP A 280 6.87 7.99 11.96
N ASP A 281 5.99 8.97 11.96
CA ASP A 281 5.86 9.96 13.04
C ASP A 281 5.63 9.32 14.43
N LYS A 282 5.06 8.11 14.48
CA LYS A 282 4.92 7.35 15.73
C LYS A 282 6.18 6.57 16.10
N ARG A 283 6.96 6.11 15.13
CA ARG A 283 8.25 5.44 15.37
C ARG A 283 9.24 6.40 15.99
N ASP A 284 9.36 7.63 15.47
CA ASP A 284 10.26 8.68 15.94
C ASP A 284 10.06 9.03 17.43
N THR A 285 8.85 8.81 17.97
CA THR A 285 8.58 9.07 19.40
C THR A 285 8.90 7.92 20.34
N ASN A 286 9.13 6.73 19.80
CA ASN A 286 9.50 5.55 20.60
C ASN A 286 11.00 5.26 20.53
N LEU A 287 11.74 5.97 19.69
CA LEU A 287 13.17 5.88 19.51
C LEU A 287 13.74 7.31 19.53
N GLU A 288 14.39 7.67 20.61
CA GLU A 288 15.27 8.84 20.64
C GLU A 288 16.41 8.60 19.62
N ASN A 289 16.50 9.51 18.64
CA ASN A 289 17.65 9.74 17.76
C ASN A 289 18.19 8.59 16.90
N ILE A 290 17.81 8.56 15.63
CA ILE A 290 18.77 8.34 14.53
C ILE A 290 18.15 8.98 13.26
N TYR A 291 18.46 10.26 13.03
CA TYR A 291 18.36 10.85 11.70
C TYR A 291 19.66 10.55 10.96
N GLU A 292 19.63 9.63 10.05
CA GLU A 292 20.65 9.52 9.01
C GLU A 292 19.98 9.64 7.63
N THR A 293 20.63 10.45 6.81
CA THR A 293 20.31 10.83 5.43
C THR A 293 19.76 9.67 4.58
N VAL A 294 18.66 9.94 3.91
CA VAL A 294 18.05 9.05 2.92
C VAL A 294 19.04 8.83 1.78
N ASP A 295 19.48 7.60 1.61
CA ASP A 295 20.20 7.18 0.40
C ASP A 295 19.25 7.27 -0.79
N SER A 296 19.58 8.13 -1.77
CA SER A 296 18.73 8.57 -2.88
C SER A 296 18.56 7.53 -4.01
N ASN A 297 18.85 6.24 -3.77
CA ASN A 297 18.86 5.21 -4.81
C ASN A 297 17.64 4.27 -4.81
N VAL A 298 16.54 4.61 -4.15
CA VAL A 298 15.35 3.76 -4.11
C VAL A 298 14.25 4.41 -4.94
N GLY A 299 13.95 3.86 -6.10
CA GLY A 299 12.88 4.34 -6.98
C GLY A 299 11.49 4.26 -6.35
N PRO A 300 10.51 5.06 -6.82
CA PRO A 300 9.17 5.13 -6.25
C PRO A 300 8.42 3.79 -6.41
N ALA A 301 7.85 3.30 -5.32
CA ALA A 301 7.06 2.05 -5.30
C ALA A 301 5.66 2.19 -5.95
N ILE A 302 5.21 3.40 -6.23
CA ILE A 302 3.95 3.64 -6.94
C ILE A 302 4.28 4.11 -8.35
N GLN A 303 4.34 3.18 -9.27
CA GLN A 303 4.51 3.47 -10.69
C GLN A 303 3.18 3.29 -11.42
N ASN A 304 2.76 4.32 -12.18
CA ASN A 304 1.73 4.19 -13.22
C ASN A 304 2.35 3.56 -14.48
N ASN A 305 3.03 2.44 -14.34
CA ASN A 305 3.63 1.74 -15.47
C ASN A 305 2.55 0.98 -16.24
N ALA A 306 2.67 0.97 -17.55
CA ALA A 306 1.88 0.08 -18.37
C ALA A 306 2.04 -1.37 -17.88
N PRO A 307 0.97 -2.19 -17.89
CA PRO A 307 1.06 -3.57 -17.46
C PRO A 307 2.17 -4.29 -18.25
N PRO A 308 2.90 -5.23 -17.61
CA PRO A 308 3.96 -5.97 -18.27
C PRO A 308 3.43 -6.69 -19.51
N SER A 309 4.21 -6.75 -20.57
CA SER A 309 3.82 -7.44 -21.81
C SER A 309 3.58 -8.93 -21.55
N LEU A 310 2.82 -9.59 -22.44
CA LEU A 310 2.56 -11.03 -22.33
C LEU A 310 3.87 -11.85 -22.26
N ALA A 311 4.87 -11.47 -23.05
CA ALA A 311 6.17 -12.14 -23.05
C ALA A 311 6.86 -12.03 -21.68
N VAL A 312 6.86 -10.85 -21.08
CA VAL A 312 7.40 -10.63 -19.72
C VAL A 312 6.65 -11.48 -18.70
N ARG A 313 5.33 -11.58 -18.79
CA ARG A 313 4.52 -12.41 -17.87
C ARG A 313 4.83 -13.91 -18.00
N ILE A 314 5.00 -14.41 -19.22
CA ILE A 314 5.37 -15.81 -19.46
C ILE A 314 6.78 -16.08 -18.90
N GLN A 315 7.70 -15.16 -19.09
CA GLN A 315 9.05 -15.27 -18.55
C GLN A 315 9.02 -15.27 -17.00
N MET A 316 8.22 -14.40 -16.39
CA MET A 316 7.99 -14.38 -14.94
C MET A 316 7.51 -15.74 -14.42
N ASP A 317 6.50 -16.30 -15.08
CA ASP A 317 5.91 -17.56 -14.65
C ASP A 317 6.92 -18.70 -14.72
N ASN A 318 7.73 -18.75 -15.78
CA ASN A 318 8.76 -19.78 -15.97
C ASN A 318 9.91 -19.63 -14.97
N GLU A 319 10.50 -18.44 -14.83
CA GLU A 319 11.64 -18.22 -13.93
C GLU A 319 11.28 -18.41 -12.45
N MET A 320 10.04 -18.08 -12.07
CA MET A 320 9.59 -18.21 -10.68
C MET A 320 9.06 -19.61 -10.33
N ARG A 321 8.72 -20.46 -11.30
CA ARG A 321 8.22 -21.83 -11.08
C ARG A 321 9.31 -22.90 -11.12
N ASP A 322 10.27 -22.77 -12.04
CA ASP A 322 11.19 -23.87 -12.41
C ASP A 322 12.39 -24.04 -11.47
N SER A 323 12.45 -23.32 -10.35
CA SER A 323 13.53 -23.48 -9.39
C SER A 323 13.27 -24.66 -8.43
N PRO A 324 14.24 -25.59 -8.24
CA PRO A 324 14.15 -26.64 -7.19
C PRO A 324 13.91 -26.06 -5.79
N MET A 325 14.35 -24.82 -5.55
CA MET A 325 14.13 -24.09 -4.29
C MET A 325 12.66 -23.83 -4.00
N TYR A 326 11.79 -23.83 -5.01
CA TYR A 326 10.35 -23.63 -4.84
C TYR A 326 9.71 -24.70 -3.95
N THR A 327 10.11 -25.95 -4.06
CA THR A 327 9.60 -27.05 -3.23
C THR A 327 10.33 -27.16 -1.91
N GLN A 328 11.59 -26.76 -1.85
CA GLN A 328 12.45 -26.91 -0.68
C GLN A 328 12.10 -25.90 0.43
N LEU A 329 11.96 -24.62 0.12
CA LEU A 329 11.69 -23.59 1.14
C LEU A 329 10.39 -23.82 1.94
N PRO A 330 9.23 -24.16 1.33
CA PRO A 330 8.03 -24.49 2.08
C PRO A 330 8.23 -25.67 3.04
N HIS A 331 8.94 -26.72 2.59
CA HIS A 331 9.25 -27.87 3.44
C HIS A 331 10.14 -27.47 4.62
N ASP A 332 11.19 -26.71 4.37
CA ASP A 332 12.10 -26.25 5.43
C ASP A 332 11.41 -25.34 6.44
N LEU A 333 10.52 -24.45 5.98
CA LEU A 333 9.74 -23.59 6.87
C LEU A 333 8.74 -24.39 7.73
N ILE A 334 8.11 -25.42 7.18
CA ILE A 334 7.22 -26.30 7.96
C ILE A 334 7.98 -26.97 9.10
N GLU A 335 9.17 -27.53 8.81
CA GLU A 335 10.02 -28.17 9.82
C GLU A 335 10.56 -27.13 10.82
N HIS A 336 10.95 -25.95 10.36
CA HIS A 336 11.44 -24.86 11.20
C HIS A 336 10.37 -24.37 12.19
N VAL A 337 9.16 -24.11 11.70
CA VAL A 337 8.03 -23.69 12.56
C VAL A 337 7.68 -24.77 13.56
N TRP A 338 7.73 -26.05 13.16
CA TRP A 338 7.48 -27.17 14.07
C TRP A 338 8.55 -27.32 15.17
N ALA A 339 9.81 -27.12 14.82
CA ALA A 339 10.93 -27.23 15.76
C ALA A 339 10.98 -26.11 16.80
N ASN A 340 10.35 -24.95 16.50
CA ASN A 340 10.35 -23.76 17.36
C ASN A 340 8.98 -23.49 18.02
N ALA A 341 8.05 -24.44 18.01
CA ALA A 341 6.69 -24.31 18.55
C ALA A 341 6.55 -24.77 20.05
#